data_bd3a3193726436280437538aa783bd7d
#
_entry.id   bd3a3193726436280437538aa783bd7d
#
_cell.length_a   1.000
_cell.length_b   1.000
_cell.length_c   1.000
_cell.angle_alpha   90.00
_cell.angle_beta   90.00
_cell.angle_gamma   90.00
#
_symmetry.space_group_name_H-M   'P 1'
#
loop_
_entity.id
_entity.type
_entity.pdbx_description
1 polymer ?
#
loop_
_entity_poly.entity_id
_entity_poly.type
_entity_poly.pdbx_seq_one_letter_code
_entity_poly.pdbx_strand_id
1 'polypeptide(L)'
;RSTQGVSSAASDVYKRQVSATVTLRTDVTDDHIVDTLAGSRIYSRAVVVLNKIDLATKKDIKRARGTLPEGWPVLEVSAKTGEGIEEMKDFIFDHLHFMSIYLKPQGKEADLVEPLIVKDTSTVRDVCTKLHRDFVRKFRYARVKGPSAKFDWQRVGLDHVLKDEDLLTIIVRK
;
A
#
# COMPACT_ATOMS: atom_id res chain seq x y z
N ARG A 1 42.84 -14.55 10.81
CA ARG A 1 41.87 -14.96 11.85
C ARG A 1 40.80 -13.90 11.88
N SER A 2 39.71 -14.08 11.36
CA SER A 2 38.54 -14.86 11.64
C SER A 2 37.51 -14.64 10.50
N THR A 3 37.35 -15.66 9.75
CA THR A 3 36.26 -15.85 8.78
C THR A 3 35.06 -16.42 9.54
N GLN A 4 34.22 -15.57 10.12
CA GLN A 4 32.97 -16.01 10.72
C GLN A 4 31.89 -14.88 10.58
N GLY A 5 31.47 -14.64 9.35
CA GLY A 5 30.36 -13.69 9.13
C GLY A 5 29.55 -13.96 7.87
N VAL A 6 29.96 -14.88 7.02
CA VAL A 6 29.31 -15.12 5.72
C VAL A 6 28.41 -16.37 5.72
N SER A 7 28.42 -17.17 6.79
CA SER A 7 27.80 -18.49 6.77
C SER A 7 26.31 -18.53 7.15
N SER A 8 25.78 -17.48 7.79
CA SER A 8 24.40 -17.51 8.29
C SER A 8 23.38 -17.26 7.18
N ALA A 9 23.58 -16.24 6.36
CA ALA A 9 22.63 -15.91 5.27
C ALA A 9 22.64 -16.97 4.16
N ALA A 10 23.83 -17.46 3.78
CA ALA A 10 23.95 -18.55 2.81
C ALA A 10 23.36 -19.87 3.31
N SER A 11 23.52 -20.17 4.60
CA SER A 11 22.92 -21.36 5.23
C SER A 11 21.38 -21.30 5.25
N ASP A 12 20.78 -20.12 5.43
CA ASP A 12 19.33 -19.96 5.44
C ASP A 12 18.72 -20.05 4.03
N VAL A 13 19.44 -19.62 3.01
CA VAL A 13 19.02 -19.81 1.60
C VAL A 13 19.06 -21.28 1.22
N TYR A 14 20.09 -22.03 1.61
CA TYR A 14 20.16 -23.47 1.34
C TYR A 14 19.11 -24.30 2.08
N LYS A 15 18.68 -23.87 3.26
CA LYS A 15 17.62 -24.57 4.03
C LYS A 15 16.21 -24.35 3.47
N ARG A 16 16.04 -23.41 2.54
CA ARG A 16 14.75 -23.10 1.89
C ARG A 16 14.63 -23.69 0.47
N GLN A 17 15.34 -24.74 0.14
CA GLN A 17 15.09 -25.49 -1.09
C GLN A 17 13.77 -26.24 -1.00
N VAL A 18 12.70 -25.49 -1.10
CA VAL A 18 11.35 -26.02 -1.30
C VAL A 18 11.06 -25.86 -2.79
N SER A 19 10.55 -26.92 -3.41
CA SER A 19 10.01 -26.84 -4.76
C SER A 19 8.93 -25.76 -4.78
N ALA A 20 9.15 -24.70 -5.54
CA ALA A 20 8.20 -23.61 -5.66
C ALA A 20 7.75 -23.48 -7.11
N THR A 21 6.46 -23.28 -7.32
CA THR A 21 5.93 -22.88 -8.61
C THR A 21 5.81 -21.36 -8.61
N VAL A 22 6.55 -20.70 -9.50
CA VAL A 22 6.53 -19.25 -9.66
C VAL A 22 5.67 -18.91 -10.86
N THR A 23 4.64 -18.11 -10.66
CA THR A 23 3.79 -17.60 -11.73
C THR A 23 4.18 -16.15 -12.02
N LEU A 24 4.72 -15.90 -13.20
CA LEU A 24 5.06 -14.57 -13.68
C LEU A 24 3.84 -13.98 -14.40
N ARG A 25 3.45 -12.77 -14.05
CA ARG A 25 2.32 -12.06 -14.66
C ARG A 25 2.74 -10.89 -15.56
N THR A 26 4.03 -10.57 -15.56
CA THR A 26 4.65 -9.50 -16.36
C THR A 26 6.04 -9.97 -16.81
N ASP A 27 6.62 -9.29 -17.77
CA ASP A 27 8.01 -9.53 -18.15
C ASP A 27 8.92 -9.12 -16.99
N VAL A 28 9.74 -10.08 -16.54
CA VAL A 28 10.70 -9.90 -15.44
C VAL A 28 12.08 -10.35 -15.87
N THR A 29 13.10 -9.71 -15.34
CA THR A 29 14.50 -10.12 -15.56
C THR A 29 14.89 -11.21 -14.56
N ASP A 30 15.95 -11.96 -14.87
CA ASP A 30 16.51 -12.98 -13.98
C ASP A 30 16.87 -12.40 -12.61
N ASP A 31 17.38 -11.15 -12.57
CA ASP A 31 17.71 -10.45 -11.33
C ASP A 31 16.47 -10.22 -10.46
N HIS A 32 15.33 -9.89 -11.05
CA HIS A 32 14.06 -9.72 -10.31
C HIS A 32 13.61 -11.04 -9.66
N ILE A 33 13.81 -12.16 -10.34
CA ILE A 33 13.48 -13.50 -9.81
C ILE A 33 14.39 -13.82 -8.64
N VAL A 34 15.71 -13.63 -8.80
CA VAL A 34 16.71 -13.89 -7.75
C VAL A 34 16.45 -13.03 -6.52
N ASP A 35 16.20 -11.72 -6.70
CA ASP A 35 15.92 -10.79 -5.62
C ASP A 35 14.64 -11.15 -4.85
N THR A 36 13.61 -11.58 -5.57
CA THR A 36 12.34 -12.01 -4.96
C THR A 36 12.51 -13.28 -4.15
N LEU A 37 13.25 -14.28 -4.66
CA LEU A 37 13.53 -15.53 -3.99
C LEU A 37 14.45 -15.35 -2.77
N ALA A 38 15.43 -14.45 -2.89
CA ALA A 38 16.35 -14.11 -1.80
C ALA A 38 15.68 -13.26 -0.70
N GLY A 39 14.54 -12.62 -1.01
CA GLY A 39 13.85 -11.68 -0.09
C GLY A 39 14.70 -10.47 0.29
N SER A 40 15.71 -10.14 -0.54
CA SER A 40 16.70 -9.11 -0.27
C SER A 40 16.25 -7.72 -0.71
N ARG A 41 15.25 -7.62 -1.59
CA ARG A 41 14.73 -6.36 -2.10
C ARG A 41 13.21 -6.32 -2.02
N ILE A 42 12.69 -5.15 -1.71
CA ILE A 42 11.26 -4.84 -1.75
C ILE A 42 11.06 -3.84 -2.88
N TYR A 43 10.30 -4.23 -3.90
CA TYR A 43 9.93 -3.35 -4.99
C TYR A 43 8.74 -2.50 -4.57
N SER A 44 8.98 -1.20 -4.43
CA SER A 44 7.94 -0.22 -4.10
C SER A 44 7.62 0.62 -5.32
N ARG A 45 6.36 1.00 -5.47
CA ARG A 45 5.97 1.99 -6.47
C ARG A 45 6.60 3.31 -6.13
N ALA A 46 7.05 4.04 -7.14
CA ALA A 46 7.66 5.34 -6.99
C ALA A 46 7.09 6.32 -8.01
N VAL A 47 7.10 7.58 -7.65
CA VAL A 47 6.74 8.70 -8.51
C VAL A 47 7.83 9.78 -8.39
N VAL A 48 8.15 10.42 -9.49
CA VAL A 48 9.08 11.54 -9.51
C VAL A 48 8.30 12.84 -9.44
N VAL A 49 8.67 13.71 -8.52
CA VAL A 49 8.05 15.03 -8.37
C VAL A 49 9.06 16.11 -8.74
N LEU A 50 8.81 16.84 -9.81
CA LEU A 50 9.57 18.03 -10.19
C LEU A 50 8.95 19.24 -9.48
N ASN A 51 9.62 19.70 -8.43
CA ASN A 51 9.17 20.84 -7.64
C ASN A 51 9.76 22.15 -8.16
N LYS A 52 9.17 23.28 -7.75
CA LYS A 52 9.59 24.66 -8.10
C LYS A 52 9.40 24.99 -9.58
N ILE A 53 8.32 24.51 -10.19
CA ILE A 53 7.99 24.86 -11.59
C ILE A 53 7.73 26.35 -11.78
N ASP A 54 7.40 27.09 -10.72
CA ASP A 54 7.25 28.54 -10.72
C ASP A 54 8.55 29.28 -11.06
N LEU A 55 9.71 28.65 -10.87
CA LEU A 55 11.02 29.20 -11.19
C LEU A 55 11.64 28.63 -12.46
N ALA A 56 11.06 27.56 -13.03
CA ALA A 56 11.61 26.84 -14.16
C ALA A 56 10.96 27.28 -15.48
N THR A 57 11.76 27.33 -16.55
CA THR A 57 11.22 27.50 -17.88
C THR A 57 10.72 26.16 -18.44
N LYS A 58 9.83 26.20 -19.46
CA LYS A 58 9.39 24.98 -20.17
C LYS A 58 10.56 24.16 -20.74
N LYS A 59 11.66 24.83 -21.08
CA LYS A 59 12.88 24.15 -21.57
C LYS A 59 13.58 23.38 -20.45
N ASP A 60 13.64 23.96 -19.25
CA ASP A 60 14.27 23.33 -18.07
C ASP A 60 13.48 22.10 -17.63
N ILE A 61 12.14 22.18 -17.61
CA ILE A 61 11.26 21.07 -17.29
C ILE A 61 11.46 19.93 -18.31
N LYS A 62 11.47 20.25 -19.62
CA LYS A 62 11.70 19.25 -20.66
C LYS A 62 13.07 18.60 -20.55
N ARG A 63 14.11 19.37 -20.21
CA ARG A 63 15.46 18.85 -19.99
C ARG A 63 15.50 17.92 -18.79
N ALA A 64 14.90 18.33 -17.67
CA ALA A 64 14.81 17.51 -16.46
C ALA A 64 14.08 16.17 -16.71
N ARG A 65 12.94 16.21 -17.44
CA ARG A 65 12.23 14.98 -17.85
C ARG A 65 13.11 14.06 -18.70
N GLY A 66 13.92 14.59 -19.60
CA GLY A 66 14.80 13.80 -20.46
C GLY A 66 15.96 13.13 -19.71
N THR A 67 16.25 13.48 -18.47
CA THR A 67 17.26 12.83 -17.62
C THR A 67 16.69 11.71 -16.76
N LEU A 68 15.38 11.56 -16.72
CA LEU A 68 14.71 10.54 -15.91
C LEU A 68 14.58 9.22 -16.69
N PRO A 69 14.57 8.09 -15.99
CA PRO A 69 14.31 6.80 -16.63
C PRO A 69 12.95 6.78 -17.33
N GLU A 70 12.88 6.12 -18.48
CA GLU A 70 11.61 5.93 -19.19
C GLU A 70 10.62 5.10 -18.35
N GLY A 71 9.34 5.44 -18.46
CA GLY A 71 8.26 4.72 -17.76
C GLY A 71 7.99 5.17 -16.34
N TRP A 72 8.79 6.07 -15.76
CA TRP A 72 8.49 6.62 -14.43
C TRP A 72 7.44 7.73 -14.54
N PRO A 73 6.39 7.69 -13.69
CA PRO A 73 5.43 8.79 -13.62
C PRO A 73 6.10 10.04 -13.05
N VAL A 74 5.92 11.17 -13.76
CA VAL A 74 6.54 12.45 -13.41
C VAL A 74 5.44 13.49 -13.21
N LEU A 75 5.40 14.08 -12.03
CA LEU A 75 4.49 15.16 -11.65
C LEU A 75 5.25 16.48 -11.55
N GLU A 76 4.64 17.53 -12.04
CA GLU A 76 5.18 18.89 -12.01
C GLU A 76 4.41 19.71 -11.00
N VAL A 77 5.09 20.28 -10.00
CA VAL A 77 4.43 21.00 -8.91
C VAL A 77 5.22 22.25 -8.50
N SER A 78 4.53 23.17 -7.88
CA SER A 78 5.15 24.24 -7.09
C SER A 78 4.55 24.25 -5.69
N ALA A 79 5.33 23.80 -4.72
CA ALA A 79 4.93 23.84 -3.32
C ALA A 79 4.74 25.28 -2.80
N LYS A 80 5.34 26.27 -3.47
CA LYS A 80 5.22 27.69 -3.10
C LYS A 80 3.91 28.30 -3.57
N THR A 81 3.49 28.01 -4.81
CA THR A 81 2.26 28.57 -5.41
C THR A 81 1.05 27.65 -5.20
N GLY A 82 1.25 26.39 -4.88
CA GLY A 82 0.19 25.39 -4.80
C GLY A 82 -0.13 24.71 -6.15
N GLU A 83 0.50 25.14 -7.23
CA GLU A 83 0.26 24.60 -8.57
C GLU A 83 0.64 23.12 -8.65
N GLY A 84 -0.27 22.28 -9.18
CA GLY A 84 -0.08 20.85 -9.35
C GLY A 84 -0.14 20.03 -8.05
N ILE A 85 -0.42 20.64 -6.90
CA ILE A 85 -0.41 19.93 -5.59
C ILE A 85 -1.63 19.01 -5.45
N GLU A 86 -2.82 19.45 -5.84
CA GLU A 86 -4.02 18.60 -5.73
C GLU A 86 -3.95 17.44 -6.70
N GLU A 87 -3.56 17.67 -7.95
CA GLU A 87 -3.33 16.59 -8.93
C GLU A 87 -2.27 15.59 -8.45
N MET A 88 -1.23 16.08 -7.76
CA MET A 88 -0.22 15.20 -7.17
C MET A 88 -0.80 14.33 -6.05
N LYS A 89 -1.65 14.88 -5.19
CA LYS A 89 -2.29 14.12 -4.11
C LYS A 89 -3.17 13.01 -4.66
N ASP A 90 -4.03 13.34 -5.62
CA ASP A 90 -4.92 12.37 -6.27
C ASP A 90 -4.12 11.28 -6.97
N PHE A 91 -3.09 11.66 -7.73
CA PHE A 91 -2.22 10.71 -8.40
C PHE A 91 -1.50 9.78 -7.43
N ILE A 92 -0.99 10.31 -6.31
CA ILE A 92 -0.31 9.50 -5.28
C ILE A 92 -1.28 8.51 -4.66
N PHE A 93 -2.49 8.96 -4.34
CA PHE A 93 -3.53 8.11 -3.76
C PHE A 93 -3.86 6.94 -4.68
N ASP A 94 -4.15 7.21 -5.95
CA ASP A 94 -4.48 6.21 -6.95
C ASP A 94 -3.30 5.28 -7.27
N HIS A 95 -2.11 5.87 -7.46
CA HIS A 95 -0.91 5.12 -7.86
C HIS A 95 -0.41 4.18 -6.77
N LEU A 96 -0.55 4.56 -5.50
CA LEU A 96 -0.20 3.71 -4.37
C LEU A 96 -1.30 2.70 -4.03
N HIS A 97 -2.43 2.71 -4.74
CA HIS A 97 -3.58 1.85 -4.49
C HIS A 97 -4.03 1.90 -3.03
N PHE A 98 -4.24 3.11 -2.57
CA PHE A 98 -4.86 3.33 -1.28
C PHE A 98 -6.39 3.33 -1.41
N MET A 99 -7.03 3.01 -0.31
CA MET A 99 -8.47 3.13 -0.14
C MET A 99 -8.81 3.71 1.22
N SER A 100 -9.94 4.37 1.30
CA SER A 100 -10.48 5.02 2.49
C SER A 100 -11.51 4.11 3.15
N ILE A 101 -11.29 3.74 4.40
CA ILE A 101 -12.24 2.95 5.18
C ILE A 101 -12.75 3.81 6.33
N TYR A 102 -14.06 3.99 6.41
CA TYR A 102 -14.70 4.73 7.48
C TYR A 102 -14.99 3.82 8.67
N LEU A 103 -14.68 4.28 9.86
CA LEU A 103 -14.87 3.51 11.08
C LEU A 103 -16.12 3.98 11.82
N LYS A 104 -16.95 3.02 12.23
CA LYS A 104 -18.10 3.26 13.09
C LYS A 104 -17.92 2.49 14.39
N PRO A 105 -17.54 3.14 15.50
CA PRO A 105 -17.53 2.51 16.81
C PRO A 105 -18.92 1.99 17.21
N GLN A 106 -18.96 0.91 17.97
CA GLN A 106 -20.22 0.34 18.43
C GLN A 106 -20.98 1.35 19.30
N GLY A 107 -22.24 1.61 18.95
CA GLY A 107 -23.10 2.55 19.69
C GLY A 107 -22.82 4.04 19.46
N LYS A 108 -21.93 4.40 18.52
CA LYS A 108 -21.63 5.77 18.13
C LYS A 108 -21.98 5.99 16.67
N GLU A 109 -22.00 7.24 16.26
CA GLU A 109 -22.06 7.60 14.84
C GLU A 109 -20.77 7.26 14.11
N ALA A 110 -20.86 7.15 12.79
CA ALA A 110 -19.69 6.91 11.96
C ALA A 110 -18.84 8.18 11.87
N ASP A 111 -17.53 8.03 11.97
CA ASP A 111 -16.61 9.09 11.64
C ASP A 111 -16.40 9.10 10.12
N LEU A 112 -16.99 10.10 9.47
CA LEU A 112 -16.88 10.30 8.02
C LEU A 112 -15.87 11.40 7.66
N VAL A 113 -15.23 12.02 8.66
CA VAL A 113 -14.29 13.12 8.45
C VAL A 113 -12.87 12.58 8.29
N GLU A 114 -12.49 11.59 9.11
CA GLU A 114 -11.15 11.02 9.12
C GLU A 114 -11.17 9.54 8.73
N PRO A 115 -11.09 9.21 7.41
CA PRO A 115 -11.04 7.82 6.98
C PRO A 115 -9.71 7.17 7.37
N LEU A 116 -9.74 5.89 7.65
CA LEU A 116 -8.55 5.07 7.79
C LEU A 116 -8.03 4.68 6.40
N ILE A 117 -6.88 5.21 6.01
CA ILE A 117 -6.25 4.90 4.73
C ILE A 117 -5.52 3.55 4.83
N VAL A 118 -5.87 2.61 3.95
CA VAL A 118 -5.27 1.28 3.85
C VAL A 118 -5.00 0.95 2.38
N LYS A 119 -4.32 -0.15 2.09
CA LYS A 119 -4.11 -0.63 0.72
C LYS A 119 -5.39 -1.24 0.14
N ASP A 120 -5.56 -1.16 -1.16
CA ASP A 120 -6.73 -1.66 -1.91
C ASP A 120 -7.01 -3.18 -1.77
N THR A 121 -6.01 -3.93 -1.32
CA THR A 121 -6.11 -5.37 -1.07
C THR A 121 -6.32 -5.72 0.40
N SER A 122 -6.53 -4.71 1.27
CA SER A 122 -6.61 -4.91 2.72
C SER A 122 -7.88 -5.64 3.13
N THR A 123 -7.71 -6.50 4.11
CA THR A 123 -8.78 -7.25 4.76
C THR A 123 -9.21 -6.59 6.08
N VAL A 124 -10.31 -7.05 6.65
CA VAL A 124 -10.73 -6.65 8.01
C VAL A 124 -9.61 -6.94 9.03
N ARG A 125 -8.81 -7.99 8.83
CA ARG A 125 -7.65 -8.33 9.67
C ARG A 125 -6.60 -7.22 9.65
N ASP A 126 -6.30 -6.69 8.47
CA ASP A 126 -5.29 -5.64 8.29
C ASP A 126 -5.73 -4.35 8.99
N VAL A 127 -7.01 -3.99 8.83
CA VAL A 127 -7.62 -2.86 9.55
C VAL A 127 -7.55 -3.06 11.06
N CYS A 128 -7.92 -4.24 11.57
CA CYS A 128 -7.82 -4.55 13.00
C CYS A 128 -6.38 -4.42 13.50
N THR A 129 -5.40 -4.94 12.75
CA THR A 129 -3.98 -4.87 13.11
C THR A 129 -3.47 -3.44 13.15
N LYS A 130 -3.90 -2.61 12.19
CA LYS A 130 -3.52 -1.20 12.09
C LYS A 130 -4.11 -0.37 13.23
N LEU A 131 -5.33 -0.69 13.68
CA LEU A 131 -5.96 -0.02 14.80
C LEU A 131 -5.30 -0.40 16.14
N HIS A 132 -5.24 -1.69 16.45
CA HIS A 132 -4.58 -2.20 17.65
C HIS A 132 -4.45 -3.72 17.60
N ARG A 133 -3.33 -4.28 18.06
CA ARG A 133 -3.06 -5.74 18.08
C ARG A 133 -4.13 -6.56 18.77
N ASP A 134 -4.74 -6.02 19.83
CA ASP A 134 -5.79 -6.73 20.57
C ASP A 134 -7.11 -6.87 19.81
N PHE A 135 -7.37 -6.03 18.80
CA PHE A 135 -8.57 -6.17 17.97
C PHE A 135 -8.61 -7.52 17.27
N VAL A 136 -7.48 -8.00 16.74
CA VAL A 136 -7.40 -9.32 16.11
C VAL A 136 -7.63 -10.44 17.13
N ARG A 137 -7.01 -10.37 18.32
CA ARG A 137 -7.15 -11.39 19.35
C ARG A 137 -8.56 -11.50 19.91
N LYS A 138 -9.19 -10.35 20.14
CA LYS A 138 -10.54 -10.25 20.71
C LYS A 138 -11.63 -10.20 19.66
N PHE A 139 -11.29 -10.34 18.38
CA PHE A 139 -12.25 -10.25 17.28
C PHE A 139 -13.37 -11.27 17.42
N ARG A 140 -14.59 -10.80 17.24
CA ARG A 140 -15.78 -11.66 17.19
C ARG A 140 -16.38 -11.71 15.78
N TYR A 141 -16.66 -10.57 15.20
CA TYR A 141 -17.08 -10.33 13.83
C TYR A 141 -17.00 -8.85 13.52
N ALA A 142 -17.07 -8.51 12.25
CA ALA A 142 -17.28 -7.13 11.82
C ALA A 142 -18.60 -6.99 11.06
N ARG A 143 -19.10 -5.78 10.95
CA ARG A 143 -20.22 -5.41 10.08
C ARG A 143 -19.74 -4.40 9.06
N VAL A 144 -20.04 -4.64 7.81
CA VAL A 144 -19.65 -3.77 6.70
C VAL A 144 -20.89 -3.24 6.00
N LYS A 145 -20.86 -1.98 5.65
CA LYS A 145 -21.81 -1.31 4.77
C LYS A 145 -21.00 -0.58 3.71
N GLY A 146 -21.23 -0.87 2.44
CA GLY A 146 -20.51 -0.24 1.32
C GLY A 146 -20.30 -1.21 0.16
N PRO A 147 -19.40 -0.86 -0.77
CA PRO A 147 -19.20 -1.60 -2.01
C PRO A 147 -18.72 -3.05 -1.87
N SER A 148 -18.10 -3.43 -0.75
CA SER A 148 -17.68 -4.82 -0.51
C SER A 148 -18.80 -5.69 0.05
N ALA A 149 -19.85 -5.10 0.61
CA ALA A 149 -20.96 -5.81 1.21
C ALA A 149 -22.04 -6.14 0.18
N LYS A 150 -22.67 -7.32 0.31
CA LYS A 150 -23.82 -7.70 -0.52
C LYS A 150 -25.13 -7.01 -0.08
N PHE A 151 -25.18 -6.60 1.19
CA PHE A 151 -26.30 -5.88 1.80
C PHE A 151 -25.80 -5.07 2.99
N ASP A 152 -26.55 -4.03 3.36
CA ASP A 152 -26.20 -3.12 4.43
C ASP A 152 -25.93 -3.84 5.76
N TRP A 153 -24.81 -3.51 6.40
CA TRP A 153 -24.38 -4.08 7.68
C TRP A 153 -24.16 -5.60 7.67
N GLN A 154 -23.73 -6.11 6.53
CA GLN A 154 -23.36 -7.52 6.39
C GLN A 154 -22.32 -7.92 7.45
N ARG A 155 -22.57 -9.04 8.13
CA ARG A 155 -21.62 -9.63 9.05
C ARG A 155 -20.51 -10.36 8.29
N VAL A 156 -19.26 -10.02 8.60
CA VAL A 156 -18.07 -10.56 7.95
C VAL A 156 -17.01 -11.02 8.94
N GLY A 157 -16.09 -11.87 8.49
CA GLY A 157 -14.93 -12.34 9.23
C GLY A 157 -13.68 -11.48 8.99
N LEU A 158 -12.56 -11.91 9.58
CA LEU A 158 -11.26 -11.23 9.44
C LEU A 158 -10.73 -11.22 8.00
N ASP A 159 -11.03 -12.25 7.21
CA ASP A 159 -10.46 -12.44 5.88
C ASP A 159 -11.32 -11.80 4.76
N HIS A 160 -12.35 -11.04 5.15
CA HIS A 160 -13.15 -10.29 4.20
C HIS A 160 -12.33 -9.14 3.60
N VAL A 161 -12.24 -9.10 2.27
CA VAL A 161 -11.55 -8.04 1.52
C VAL A 161 -12.47 -6.83 1.45
N LEU A 162 -11.94 -5.70 1.87
CA LEU A 162 -12.64 -4.42 1.88
C LEU A 162 -12.49 -3.70 0.53
N LYS A 163 -13.37 -2.73 0.29
CA LYS A 163 -13.32 -1.83 -0.86
C LYS A 163 -13.33 -0.39 -0.38
N ASP A 164 -12.95 0.50 -1.30
CA ASP A 164 -12.96 1.94 -1.03
C ASP A 164 -14.35 2.40 -0.58
N GLU A 165 -14.37 3.34 0.35
CA GLU A 165 -15.59 3.90 0.97
C GLU A 165 -16.42 2.92 1.82
N ASP A 166 -15.89 1.75 2.16
CA ASP A 166 -16.57 0.85 3.10
C ASP A 166 -16.65 1.46 4.50
N LEU A 167 -17.82 1.34 5.10
CA LEU A 167 -18.08 1.69 6.50
C LEU A 167 -18.01 0.42 7.37
N LEU A 168 -17.05 0.39 8.29
CA LEU A 168 -16.69 -0.79 9.08
C LEU A 168 -17.01 -0.60 10.56
N THR A 169 -17.72 -1.55 11.16
CA THR A 169 -17.90 -1.67 12.62
C THR A 169 -17.28 -2.98 13.10
N ILE A 170 -16.28 -2.88 13.97
CA ILE A 170 -15.59 -4.06 14.54
C ILE A 170 -16.21 -4.40 15.89
N ILE A 171 -16.60 -5.64 16.07
CA ILE A 171 -17.16 -6.16 17.32
C ILE A 171 -16.14 -7.09 17.96
N VAL A 172 -15.71 -6.72 19.14
CA VAL A 172 -14.74 -7.50 19.94
C VAL A 172 -15.41 -8.18 21.14
N ARG A 173 -14.77 -9.23 21.63
CA ARG A 173 -15.15 -9.86 22.91
C ARG A 173 -14.70 -8.95 24.04
N LYS A 174 -15.51 -8.86 25.08
CA LYS A 174 -15.13 -8.16 26.33
C LYS A 174 -14.01 -8.90 27.03
#